data_d6ab4d7ee9a756dc40a292c4178fcc55
#
_entry.id   d6ab4d7ee9a756dc40a292c4178fcc55
#
_cell.length_a   1.000
_cell.length_b   1.000
_cell.length_c   1.000
_cell.angle_alpha   90.00
_cell.angle_beta   90.00
_cell.angle_gamma   90.00
#
_symmetry.space_group_name_H-M   'P 1'
#
loop_
_entity.id
_entity.type
_entity.pdbx_description
1 polymer ?
#
loop_
_entity_poly.entity_id
_entity_poly.type
_entity_poly.pdbx_seq_one_letter_code
_entity_poly.pdbx_strand_id
1 'polypeptide(L)'
;TYKLEEKNEKNGYRAVFEMTVKDGKITESKYDNINADGKSKTEDTKYEESMKAKSGVGPKEYIKQLNDSFVKAQSASGVEVVTGATHSSESFQNYAQQLIQAAQAGNTDTIEIDNGATLKDGTYSLKEKNDSNGYHTTFSMTVKDGKVTESNYDNVNADGKSKKDDTEYESKMKDVAGVGPKEYIETLNKEFVKAMGEEDGSPAGVEVVTGATHSTHSFINYAQQLVNAAEKGDTTEIVVDNIVTK
;
A
#
# COMPACT_ATOMS: atom_id res chain seq x y z
N THR A 1 -15.52 -10.21 8.95
CA THR A 1 -14.14 -10.68 8.78
C THR A 1 -13.74 -10.51 7.32
N TYR A 2 -12.56 -9.96 7.10
CA TYR A 2 -11.98 -9.66 5.79
C TYR A 2 -10.64 -10.36 5.68
N LYS A 3 -10.33 -10.94 4.51
CA LYS A 3 -9.16 -11.79 4.32
C LYS A 3 -8.34 -11.36 3.11
N LEU A 4 -7.03 -11.48 3.26
CA LEU A 4 -6.06 -11.30 2.19
C LEU A 4 -5.02 -12.42 2.28
N GLU A 5 -4.60 -12.95 1.14
CA GLU A 5 -3.54 -13.95 1.10
C GLU A 5 -2.65 -13.79 -0.13
N GLU A 6 -1.36 -13.99 0.07
CA GLU A 6 -0.40 -14.19 -1.00
C GLU A 6 -0.54 -15.60 -1.58
N LYS A 7 -0.40 -15.73 -2.88
CA LYS A 7 -0.43 -17.02 -3.60
C LYS A 7 0.90 -17.72 -3.61
N ASN A 8 1.99 -16.95 -3.64
CA ASN A 8 3.33 -17.45 -3.87
C ASN A 8 4.21 -17.32 -2.63
N GLU A 9 4.96 -18.37 -2.33
CA GLU A 9 5.93 -18.35 -1.25
C GLU A 9 7.19 -17.59 -1.64
N LYS A 10 7.69 -16.80 -0.72
CA LYS A 10 9.02 -16.19 -0.78
C LYS A 10 9.81 -16.67 0.43
N ASN A 11 10.99 -17.25 0.19
CA ASN A 11 11.81 -17.87 1.23
C ASN A 11 11.05 -18.96 2.05
N GLY A 12 10.17 -19.71 1.38
CA GLY A 12 9.38 -20.77 1.98
C GLY A 12 8.13 -20.34 2.74
N TYR A 13 7.78 -19.04 2.71
CA TYR A 13 6.63 -18.49 3.41
C TYR A 13 5.82 -17.53 2.54
N ARG A 14 4.51 -17.49 2.78
CA ARG A 14 3.59 -16.52 2.18
C ARG A 14 2.78 -15.83 3.27
N ALA A 15 2.38 -14.59 3.04
CA ALA A 15 1.54 -13.85 3.97
C ALA A 15 0.08 -14.28 3.88
N VAL A 16 -0.55 -14.40 5.03
CA VAL A 16 -1.99 -14.53 5.21
C VAL A 16 -2.43 -13.48 6.23
N PHE A 17 -3.56 -12.83 5.98
CA PHE A 17 -4.02 -11.74 6.82
C PHE A 17 -5.54 -11.78 6.97
N GLU A 18 -6.02 -11.78 8.20
CA GLU A 18 -7.43 -11.72 8.53
C GLU A 18 -7.69 -10.55 9.48
N MET A 19 -8.68 -9.74 9.16
CA MET A 19 -9.10 -8.59 9.97
C MET A 19 -10.59 -8.73 10.31
N THR A 20 -10.92 -8.57 11.58
CA THR A 20 -12.32 -8.55 12.03
C THR A 20 -12.73 -7.14 12.42
N VAL A 21 -13.86 -6.70 11.88
CA VAL A 21 -14.49 -5.41 12.21
C VAL A 21 -15.82 -5.68 12.91
N LYS A 22 -16.03 -5.00 14.04
CA LYS A 22 -17.28 -5.02 14.79
C LYS A 22 -17.63 -3.60 15.22
N ASP A 23 -18.88 -3.19 14.97
CA ASP A 23 -19.36 -1.86 15.32
C ASP A 23 -18.47 -0.72 14.81
N GLY A 24 -17.97 -0.86 13.58
CA GLY A 24 -17.11 0.11 12.92
C GLY A 24 -15.66 0.16 13.44
N LYS A 25 -15.26 -0.79 14.29
CA LYS A 25 -13.91 -0.88 14.87
C LYS A 25 -13.23 -2.18 14.50
N ILE A 26 -11.93 -2.11 14.27
CA ILE A 26 -11.06 -3.28 14.11
C ILE A 26 -10.88 -3.91 15.48
N THR A 27 -11.39 -5.14 15.67
CA THR A 27 -11.32 -5.87 16.93
C THR A 27 -10.25 -6.94 16.95
N GLU A 28 -9.89 -7.48 15.78
CA GLU A 28 -8.85 -8.50 15.65
C GLU A 28 -8.01 -8.26 14.38
N SER A 29 -6.74 -8.55 14.50
CA SER A 29 -5.76 -8.56 13.43
C SER A 29 -4.93 -9.86 13.54
N LYS A 30 -4.99 -10.68 12.50
CA LYS A 30 -4.29 -11.96 12.40
C LYS A 30 -3.47 -11.98 11.11
N TYR A 31 -2.37 -11.28 11.13
CA TYR A 31 -1.33 -11.37 10.11
C TYR A 31 -0.36 -12.47 10.50
N ASP A 32 0.00 -13.31 9.56
CA ASP A 32 1.01 -14.36 9.76
C ASP A 32 1.74 -14.65 8.44
N ASN A 33 2.87 -15.29 8.55
CA ASN A 33 3.58 -15.90 7.44
C ASN A 33 3.55 -17.41 7.63
N ILE A 34 2.99 -18.13 6.67
CA ILE A 34 2.83 -19.58 6.72
C ILE A 34 3.60 -20.27 5.60
N ASN A 35 4.10 -21.47 5.87
CA ASN A 35 4.73 -22.30 4.86
C ASN A 35 3.71 -23.14 4.08
N ALA A 36 4.19 -24.00 3.15
CA ALA A 36 3.34 -24.91 2.36
C ALA A 36 2.46 -25.84 3.19
N ASP A 37 2.91 -26.22 4.39
CA ASP A 37 2.16 -27.07 5.32
C ASP A 37 1.19 -26.28 6.21
N GLY A 38 1.08 -24.96 6.01
CA GLY A 38 0.25 -24.08 6.81
C GLY A 38 0.80 -23.74 8.20
N LYS A 39 2.06 -24.07 8.47
CA LYS A 39 2.71 -23.76 9.75
C LYS A 39 3.21 -22.33 9.77
N SER A 40 3.00 -21.66 10.89
CA SER A 40 3.47 -20.30 11.12
C SER A 40 5.00 -20.22 11.15
N LYS A 41 5.52 -19.16 10.55
CA LYS A 41 6.94 -18.79 10.62
C LYS A 41 7.40 -18.56 12.08
N THR A 42 6.48 -18.20 12.97
CA THR A 42 6.76 -18.05 14.40
C THR A 42 7.17 -19.36 15.09
N GLU A 43 6.83 -20.51 14.48
CA GLU A 43 7.20 -21.84 14.99
C GLU A 43 8.58 -22.32 14.47
N ASP A 44 9.15 -21.62 13.49
CA ASP A 44 10.46 -21.94 12.93
C ASP A 44 11.58 -21.36 13.80
N THR A 45 12.12 -22.20 14.69
CA THR A 45 13.17 -21.78 15.64
C THR A 45 14.47 -21.39 14.94
N LYS A 46 14.83 -22.04 13.84
CA LYS A 46 16.04 -21.71 13.07
C LYS A 46 15.91 -20.36 12.38
N TYR A 47 14.74 -20.08 11.82
CA TYR A 47 14.47 -18.79 11.21
C TYR A 47 14.48 -17.67 12.25
N GLU A 48 13.84 -17.89 13.39
CA GLU A 48 13.81 -16.96 14.53
C GLU A 48 15.23 -16.59 14.98
N GLU A 49 16.07 -17.59 15.24
CA GLU A 49 17.46 -17.38 15.66
C GLU A 49 18.29 -16.65 14.61
N SER A 50 18.18 -17.07 13.35
CA SER A 50 18.94 -16.48 12.24
C SER A 50 18.54 -15.01 12.00
N MET A 51 17.26 -14.71 12.02
CA MET A 51 16.76 -13.35 11.82
C MET A 51 17.13 -12.45 13.00
N LYS A 52 16.97 -12.92 14.23
CA LYS A 52 17.39 -12.20 15.44
C LYS A 52 18.86 -11.85 15.44
N ALA A 53 19.71 -12.78 15.03
CA ALA A 53 21.15 -12.56 14.94
C ALA A 53 21.51 -11.46 13.92
N LYS A 54 20.76 -11.33 12.82
CA LYS A 54 21.03 -10.39 11.74
C LYS A 54 20.38 -9.01 11.95
N SER A 55 19.15 -8.97 12.42
CA SER A 55 18.33 -7.76 12.46
C SER A 55 17.83 -7.37 13.85
N GLY A 56 18.14 -8.15 14.86
CA GLY A 56 17.74 -7.88 16.26
C GLY A 56 16.31 -8.25 16.60
N VAL A 57 15.51 -8.67 15.61
CA VAL A 57 14.10 -9.04 15.81
C VAL A 57 13.79 -10.31 15.02
N GLY A 58 12.91 -11.17 15.56
CA GLY A 58 12.45 -12.38 14.90
C GLY A 58 10.94 -12.37 14.61
N PRO A 59 10.44 -13.38 13.86
CA PRO A 59 9.03 -13.48 13.51
C PRO A 59 8.06 -13.44 14.68
N LYS A 60 8.39 -14.08 15.79
CA LYS A 60 7.55 -14.08 17.01
C LYS A 60 7.28 -12.67 17.51
N GLU A 61 8.28 -11.82 17.41
CA GLU A 61 8.22 -10.46 17.91
C GLU A 61 7.57 -9.50 16.90
N TYR A 62 8.05 -9.44 15.65
CA TYR A 62 7.52 -8.46 14.70
C TYR A 62 6.07 -8.76 14.29
N ILE A 63 5.69 -10.03 14.12
CA ILE A 63 4.32 -10.41 13.76
C ILE A 63 3.35 -9.98 14.87
N LYS A 64 3.70 -10.26 16.12
CA LYS A 64 2.89 -9.82 17.25
C LYS A 64 2.78 -8.31 17.35
N GLN A 65 3.90 -7.60 17.24
CA GLN A 65 3.91 -6.13 17.32
C GLN A 65 3.06 -5.49 16.23
N LEU A 66 3.13 -5.97 14.99
CA LEU A 66 2.34 -5.46 13.88
C LEU A 66 0.83 -5.65 14.11
N ASN A 67 0.42 -6.85 14.53
CA ASN A 67 -0.99 -7.14 14.82
C ASN A 67 -1.52 -6.28 15.97
N ASP A 68 -0.80 -6.19 17.07
CA ASP A 68 -1.20 -5.38 18.23
C ASP A 68 -1.26 -3.89 17.89
N SER A 69 -0.28 -3.40 17.15
CA SER A 69 -0.21 -2.00 16.69
C SER A 69 -1.40 -1.64 15.79
N PHE A 70 -1.81 -2.53 14.90
CA PHE A 70 -2.93 -2.29 13.99
C PHE A 70 -4.27 -2.15 14.72
N VAL A 71 -4.56 -3.05 15.64
CA VAL A 71 -5.77 -2.96 16.49
C VAL A 71 -5.77 -1.69 17.33
N LYS A 72 -4.61 -1.31 17.87
CA LYS A 72 -4.46 -0.06 18.65
C LYS A 72 -4.64 1.20 17.79
N ALA A 73 -3.99 1.25 16.62
CA ALA A 73 -3.99 2.41 15.75
C ALA A 73 -5.32 2.62 15.01
N GLN A 74 -6.09 1.56 14.73
CA GLN A 74 -7.32 1.60 13.95
C GLN A 74 -7.13 2.15 12.52
N SER A 75 -5.90 2.19 12.04
CA SER A 75 -5.52 2.63 10.69
C SER A 75 -4.24 1.92 10.25
N ALA A 76 -4.08 1.73 8.94
CA ALA A 76 -2.87 1.13 8.40
C ALA A 76 -1.64 2.04 8.56
N SER A 77 -1.80 3.34 8.32
CA SER A 77 -0.73 4.34 8.45
C SER A 77 -0.25 4.55 9.89
N GLY A 78 -1.10 4.25 10.87
CA GLY A 78 -0.75 4.32 12.28
C GLY A 78 0.04 3.14 12.82
N VAL A 79 0.24 2.09 12.02
CA VAL A 79 1.07 0.94 12.38
C VAL A 79 2.53 1.34 12.32
N GLU A 80 3.23 1.18 13.44
CA GLU A 80 4.64 1.51 13.53
C GLU A 80 5.52 0.49 12.78
N VAL A 81 6.52 1.00 12.08
CA VAL A 81 7.53 0.15 11.43
C VAL A 81 8.38 -0.50 12.51
N VAL A 82 8.44 -1.83 12.49
CA VAL A 82 9.27 -2.60 13.44
C VAL A 82 10.73 -2.56 12.97
N THR A 83 11.61 -2.00 13.79
CA THR A 83 13.05 -1.95 13.50
C THR A 83 13.61 -3.34 13.29
N GLY A 84 14.30 -3.55 12.16
CA GLY A 84 14.83 -4.86 11.77
C GLY A 84 13.84 -5.74 10.97
N ALA A 85 12.58 -5.29 10.81
CA ALA A 85 11.55 -5.93 10.00
C ALA A 85 10.82 -4.90 9.09
N THR A 86 11.56 -3.99 8.48
CA THR A 86 11.02 -2.87 7.69
C THR A 86 10.18 -3.35 6.51
N HIS A 87 10.70 -4.30 5.72
CA HIS A 87 9.97 -4.83 4.56
C HIS A 87 8.65 -5.51 4.96
N SER A 88 8.67 -6.32 6.02
CA SER A 88 7.46 -6.95 6.54
C SER A 88 6.46 -5.93 7.08
N SER A 89 6.94 -4.87 7.72
CA SER A 89 6.10 -3.78 8.23
C SER A 89 5.41 -3.01 7.10
N GLU A 90 6.14 -2.71 6.03
CA GLU A 90 5.60 -2.03 4.84
C GLU A 90 4.57 -2.88 4.12
N SER A 91 4.84 -4.17 3.93
CA SER A 91 3.88 -5.12 3.35
C SER A 91 2.62 -5.24 4.22
N PHE A 92 2.80 -5.32 5.53
CA PHE A 92 1.70 -5.33 6.48
C PHE A 92 0.81 -4.09 6.33
N GLN A 93 1.41 -2.89 6.31
CA GLN A 93 0.68 -1.64 6.16
C GLN A 93 -0.12 -1.58 4.86
N ASN A 94 0.46 -2.02 3.75
CA ASN A 94 -0.23 -2.07 2.47
C ASN A 94 -1.40 -3.05 2.48
N TYR A 95 -1.21 -4.26 2.99
CA TYR A 95 -2.25 -5.27 3.07
C TYR A 95 -3.36 -4.85 4.06
N ALA A 96 -2.99 -4.25 5.19
CA ALA A 96 -3.93 -3.69 6.14
C ALA A 96 -4.83 -2.61 5.50
N GLN A 97 -4.24 -1.73 4.68
CA GLN A 97 -5.00 -0.72 3.96
C GLN A 97 -5.99 -1.33 2.96
N GLN A 98 -5.59 -2.38 2.25
CA GLN A 98 -6.49 -3.10 1.34
C GLN A 98 -7.67 -3.75 2.09
N LEU A 99 -7.41 -4.33 3.27
CA LEU A 99 -8.47 -4.89 4.12
C LEU A 99 -9.42 -3.81 4.65
N ILE A 100 -8.90 -2.65 5.05
CA ILE A 100 -9.72 -1.50 5.45
C ILE A 100 -10.61 -1.05 4.29
N GLN A 101 -10.07 -0.95 3.09
CA GLN A 101 -10.84 -0.57 1.89
C GLN A 101 -11.93 -1.59 1.58
N ALA A 102 -11.65 -2.89 1.70
CA ALA A 102 -12.64 -3.95 1.57
C ALA A 102 -13.76 -3.79 2.62
N ALA A 103 -13.40 -3.47 3.86
CA ALA A 103 -14.37 -3.26 4.94
C ALA A 103 -15.25 -2.01 4.69
N GLN A 104 -14.67 -0.94 4.18
CA GLN A 104 -15.41 0.28 3.81
C GLN A 104 -16.43 0.00 2.70
N ALA A 105 -16.08 -0.84 1.73
CA ALA A 105 -16.96 -1.28 0.65
C ALA A 105 -17.91 -2.42 1.04
N GLY A 106 -17.73 -3.03 2.22
CA GLY A 106 -18.48 -4.23 2.64
C GLY A 106 -18.17 -5.47 1.82
N ASN A 107 -17.01 -5.51 1.15
CA ASN A 107 -16.60 -6.64 0.32
C ASN A 107 -15.84 -7.68 1.14
N THR A 108 -16.45 -8.84 1.36
CA THR A 108 -15.88 -9.96 2.12
C THR A 108 -15.16 -11.01 1.28
N ASP A 109 -15.03 -10.79 -0.02
CA ASP A 109 -14.26 -11.67 -0.88
C ASP A 109 -12.78 -11.66 -0.45
N THR A 110 -12.14 -12.82 -0.48
CA THR A 110 -10.70 -12.89 -0.17
C THR A 110 -9.90 -12.16 -1.23
N ILE A 111 -9.05 -11.23 -0.78
CA ILE A 111 -8.10 -10.53 -1.65
C ILE A 111 -6.91 -11.47 -1.89
N GLU A 112 -6.73 -11.90 -3.12
CA GLU A 112 -5.59 -12.71 -3.52
C GLU A 112 -4.51 -11.83 -4.13
N ILE A 113 -3.28 -11.98 -3.65
CA ILE A 113 -2.09 -11.28 -4.16
C ILE A 113 -1.23 -12.29 -4.92
N ASP A 114 -1.06 -12.09 -6.22
CA ASP A 114 -0.16 -12.91 -7.04
C ASP A 114 1.26 -12.34 -6.96
N ASN A 115 1.79 -12.35 -5.75
CA ASN A 115 3.04 -11.70 -5.38
C ASN A 115 4.23 -12.25 -6.18
N GLY A 116 5.03 -11.36 -6.74
CA GLY A 116 6.22 -11.69 -7.52
C GLY A 116 5.94 -12.19 -8.93
N ALA A 117 4.68 -12.22 -9.38
CA ALA A 117 4.34 -12.55 -10.76
C ALA A 117 4.81 -11.45 -11.72
N THR A 118 5.16 -11.85 -12.95
CA THR A 118 5.48 -10.89 -14.02
C THR A 118 4.27 -10.01 -14.30
N LEU A 119 4.50 -8.70 -14.40
CA LEU A 119 3.46 -7.74 -14.72
C LEU A 119 2.92 -7.99 -16.12
N LYS A 120 1.61 -8.02 -16.26
CA LYS A 120 0.93 -8.19 -17.54
C LYS A 120 0.69 -6.83 -18.18
N ASP A 121 0.88 -6.76 -19.49
CA ASP A 121 0.69 -5.54 -20.27
C ASP A 121 -0.76 -5.03 -20.17
N GLY A 122 -0.91 -3.75 -20.03
CA GLY A 122 -2.20 -3.09 -19.91
C GLY A 122 -2.13 -1.77 -19.16
N THR A 123 -3.28 -1.12 -19.05
CA THR A 123 -3.44 0.07 -18.22
C THR A 123 -4.31 -0.28 -17.02
N TYR A 124 -3.80 0.01 -15.84
CA TYR A 124 -4.43 -0.29 -14.55
C TYR A 124 -4.77 1.02 -13.88
N SER A 125 -5.98 1.14 -13.35
CA SER A 125 -6.47 2.40 -12.80
C SER A 125 -7.13 2.25 -11.44
N LEU A 126 -7.03 3.32 -10.66
CA LEU A 126 -7.60 3.46 -9.32
C LEU A 126 -8.16 4.86 -9.17
N LYS A 127 -9.29 4.99 -8.51
CA LYS A 127 -9.81 6.29 -8.10
C LYS A 127 -10.42 6.26 -6.70
N GLU A 128 -10.31 7.36 -6.01
CA GLU A 128 -11.09 7.62 -4.80
C GLU A 128 -12.50 8.06 -5.19
N LYS A 129 -13.47 7.64 -4.39
CA LYS A 129 -14.89 7.93 -4.59
C LYS A 129 -15.31 9.28 -4.04
N ASN A 130 -14.69 9.70 -2.95
CA ASN A 130 -15.10 10.86 -2.17
C ASN A 130 -14.04 11.96 -2.21
N ASP A 131 -14.51 13.22 -2.41
CA ASP A 131 -13.62 14.38 -2.35
C ASP A 131 -13.20 14.67 -0.90
N SER A 132 -11.92 14.94 -0.70
CA SER A 132 -11.36 15.47 0.53
C SER A 132 -10.71 16.81 0.22
N ASN A 133 -11.09 17.86 0.95
CA ASN A 133 -10.65 19.23 0.65
C ASN A 133 -10.92 19.65 -0.80
N GLY A 134 -12.02 19.18 -1.39
CA GLY A 134 -12.44 19.49 -2.75
C GLY A 134 -11.76 18.65 -3.85
N TYR A 135 -10.94 17.68 -3.51
CA TYR A 135 -10.21 16.84 -4.46
C TYR A 135 -10.28 15.36 -4.10
N HIS A 136 -10.23 14.51 -5.10
CA HIS A 136 -10.04 13.07 -4.96
C HIS A 136 -8.88 12.60 -5.84
N THR A 137 -8.27 11.48 -5.46
CA THR A 137 -7.18 10.89 -6.23
C THR A 137 -7.69 10.11 -7.43
N THR A 138 -7.02 10.29 -8.55
CA THR A 138 -7.07 9.41 -9.72
C THR A 138 -5.67 8.92 -10.00
N PHE A 139 -5.53 7.63 -10.36
CA PHE A 139 -4.23 7.04 -10.61
C PHE A 139 -4.33 6.00 -11.72
N SER A 140 -3.50 6.12 -12.75
CA SER A 140 -3.34 5.08 -13.75
C SER A 140 -1.86 4.73 -13.95
N MET A 141 -1.62 3.45 -14.21
CA MET A 141 -0.29 2.91 -14.47
C MET A 141 -0.35 2.09 -15.75
N THR A 142 0.56 2.31 -16.68
CA THR A 142 0.68 1.54 -17.90
C THR A 142 1.87 0.60 -17.80
N VAL A 143 1.62 -0.68 -18.14
CA VAL A 143 2.64 -1.72 -18.25
C VAL A 143 2.77 -2.12 -19.72
N LYS A 144 4.00 -2.12 -20.23
CA LYS A 144 4.35 -2.56 -21.57
C LYS A 144 5.61 -3.42 -21.52
N ASP A 145 5.55 -4.56 -22.19
CA ASP A 145 6.63 -5.54 -22.19
C ASP A 145 7.07 -5.93 -20.76
N GLY A 146 6.09 -6.07 -19.85
CA GLY A 146 6.30 -6.45 -18.45
C GLY A 146 6.88 -5.35 -17.56
N LYS A 147 6.99 -4.11 -18.06
CA LYS A 147 7.58 -2.97 -17.34
C LYS A 147 6.62 -1.82 -17.20
N VAL A 148 6.68 -1.13 -16.08
CA VAL A 148 5.93 0.13 -15.87
C VAL A 148 6.55 1.22 -16.73
N THR A 149 5.78 1.74 -17.68
CA THR A 149 6.23 2.77 -18.63
C THR A 149 5.63 4.15 -18.35
N GLU A 150 4.44 4.18 -17.73
CA GLU A 150 3.74 5.43 -17.42
C GLU A 150 3.11 5.37 -16.04
N SER A 151 3.11 6.50 -15.37
CA SER A 151 2.45 6.73 -14.08
C SER A 151 1.74 8.08 -14.13
N ASN A 152 0.43 8.06 -13.97
CA ASN A 152 -0.43 9.24 -14.00
C ASN A 152 -1.26 9.31 -12.71
N TYR A 153 -0.60 9.71 -11.64
CA TYR A 153 -1.25 10.07 -10.38
C TYR A 153 -1.62 11.54 -10.43
N ASP A 154 -2.85 11.86 -10.04
CA ASP A 154 -3.32 13.23 -9.93
C ASP A 154 -4.35 13.36 -8.80
N ASN A 155 -4.58 14.59 -8.38
CA ASN A 155 -5.71 14.95 -7.55
C ASN A 155 -6.61 15.88 -8.37
N VAL A 156 -7.86 15.50 -8.54
CA VAL A 156 -8.80 16.23 -9.37
C VAL A 156 -10.03 16.64 -8.56
N ASN A 157 -10.64 17.78 -8.92
CA ASN A 157 -11.87 18.23 -8.29
C ASN A 157 -13.10 17.59 -8.96
N ALA A 158 -14.30 17.95 -8.50
CA ALA A 158 -15.56 17.45 -9.04
C ALA A 158 -15.76 17.73 -10.54
N ASP A 159 -15.12 18.78 -11.06
CA ASP A 159 -15.15 19.15 -12.49
C ASP A 159 -14.04 18.46 -13.31
N GLY A 160 -13.26 17.59 -12.69
CA GLY A 160 -12.14 16.89 -13.32
C GLY A 160 -10.88 17.74 -13.52
N LYS A 161 -10.81 18.93 -12.92
CA LYS A 161 -9.62 19.79 -13.00
C LYS A 161 -8.55 19.35 -12.02
N SER A 162 -7.32 19.30 -12.50
CA SER A 162 -6.16 18.96 -11.69
C SER A 162 -5.87 20.01 -10.62
N LYS A 163 -5.53 19.53 -9.42
CA LYS A 163 -5.02 20.36 -8.32
C LYS A 163 -3.75 21.14 -8.70
N LYS A 164 -2.98 20.63 -9.67
CA LYS A 164 -1.81 21.33 -10.22
C LYS A 164 -2.16 22.66 -10.85
N ASP A 165 -3.40 22.83 -11.33
CA ASP A 165 -3.88 24.04 -11.99
C ASP A 165 -4.50 25.05 -11.00
N ASP A 166 -4.65 24.67 -9.73
CA ASP A 166 -5.13 25.52 -8.66
C ASP A 166 -4.00 26.39 -8.11
N THR A 167 -3.88 27.61 -8.64
CA THR A 167 -2.80 28.53 -8.28
C THR A 167 -2.88 29.02 -6.83
N GLU A 168 -4.07 29.12 -6.28
CA GLU A 168 -4.28 29.52 -4.88
C GLU A 168 -3.82 28.40 -3.94
N TYR A 169 -4.21 27.16 -4.23
CA TYR A 169 -3.78 25.99 -3.45
C TYR A 169 -2.26 25.78 -3.54
N GLU A 170 -1.68 25.91 -4.73
CA GLU A 170 -0.23 25.83 -4.95
C GLU A 170 0.53 26.84 -4.09
N SER A 171 0.08 28.10 -4.08
CA SER A 171 0.72 29.15 -3.28
C SER A 171 0.63 28.88 -1.79
N LYS A 172 -0.55 28.57 -1.30
CA LYS A 172 -0.78 28.28 0.13
C LYS A 172 0.00 27.08 0.63
N MET A 173 0.06 26.02 -0.17
CA MET A 173 0.80 24.83 0.22
C MET A 173 2.30 25.06 0.22
N LYS A 174 2.83 25.78 -0.77
CA LYS A 174 4.24 26.18 -0.82
C LYS A 174 4.66 27.02 0.38
N ASP A 175 3.82 27.96 0.79
CA ASP A 175 4.09 28.81 1.94
C ASP A 175 4.18 28.02 3.25
N VAL A 176 3.37 26.97 3.39
CA VAL A 176 3.28 26.15 4.62
C VAL A 176 4.24 24.97 4.60
N ALA A 177 4.34 24.28 3.49
CA ALA A 177 5.02 22.98 3.37
C ALA A 177 6.29 23.01 2.53
N GLY A 178 6.58 24.14 1.85
CA GLY A 178 7.73 24.29 0.97
C GLY A 178 7.60 23.61 -0.40
N VAL A 179 6.51 22.89 -0.63
CA VAL A 179 6.24 22.17 -1.87
C VAL A 179 4.76 22.33 -2.24
N GLY A 180 4.45 22.39 -3.52
CA GLY A 180 3.08 22.48 -4.02
C GLY A 180 2.68 21.29 -4.88
N PRO A 181 1.38 21.18 -5.25
CA PRO A 181 0.86 20.07 -6.05
C PRO A 181 1.59 19.84 -7.37
N LYS A 182 1.98 20.89 -8.08
CA LYS A 182 2.76 20.75 -9.34
C LYS A 182 4.02 19.94 -9.11
N GLU A 183 4.75 20.25 -8.06
CA GLU A 183 6.02 19.63 -7.77
C GLU A 183 5.87 18.21 -7.24
N TYR A 184 5.07 17.99 -6.18
CA TYR A 184 5.01 16.66 -5.58
C TYR A 184 4.33 15.64 -6.49
N ILE A 185 3.29 16.03 -7.25
CA ILE A 185 2.59 15.10 -8.16
C ILE A 185 3.53 14.65 -9.28
N GLU A 186 4.26 15.57 -9.90
CA GLU A 186 5.22 15.23 -10.95
C GLU A 186 6.38 14.39 -10.42
N THR A 187 6.90 14.73 -9.25
CA THR A 187 7.99 13.99 -8.60
C THR A 187 7.58 12.56 -8.30
N LEU A 188 6.41 12.35 -7.69
CA LEU A 188 5.92 11.01 -7.37
C LEU A 188 5.76 10.14 -8.60
N ASN A 189 5.18 10.67 -9.68
CA ASN A 189 5.02 9.93 -10.94
C ASN A 189 6.37 9.52 -11.55
N LYS A 190 7.34 10.41 -11.57
CA LYS A 190 8.70 10.12 -12.09
C LYS A 190 9.44 9.10 -11.22
N GLU A 191 9.39 9.28 -9.91
CA GLU A 191 10.06 8.37 -8.96
C GLU A 191 9.48 6.96 -9.03
N PHE A 192 8.17 6.83 -9.23
CA PHE A 192 7.54 5.52 -9.35
C PHE A 192 8.02 4.76 -10.59
N VAL A 193 8.03 5.37 -11.76
CA VAL A 193 8.55 4.74 -12.99
C VAL A 193 10.01 4.36 -12.81
N LYS A 194 10.81 5.23 -12.21
CA LYS A 194 12.23 4.97 -11.91
C LYS A 194 12.38 3.79 -10.95
N ALA A 195 11.67 3.80 -9.82
CA ALA A 195 11.74 2.74 -8.82
C ALA A 195 11.35 1.37 -9.39
N MET A 196 10.32 1.32 -10.24
CA MET A 196 9.90 0.08 -10.91
C MET A 196 10.86 -0.39 -12.00
N GLY A 197 11.76 0.46 -12.47
CA GLY A 197 12.81 0.12 -13.43
C GLY A 197 14.07 -0.48 -12.81
N GLU A 198 14.23 -0.39 -11.49
CA GLU A 198 15.36 -0.97 -10.77
C GLU A 198 15.21 -2.50 -10.66
N GLU A 199 16.32 -3.20 -10.51
CA GLU A 199 16.32 -4.64 -10.20
C GLU A 199 15.61 -4.86 -8.84
N ASP A 200 14.61 -5.74 -8.81
CA ASP A 200 13.73 -5.94 -7.65
C ASP A 200 12.99 -4.67 -7.18
N GLY A 201 12.79 -3.72 -8.09
CA GLY A 201 12.11 -2.46 -7.81
C GLY A 201 10.65 -2.64 -7.38
N SER A 202 10.20 -1.78 -6.48
CA SER A 202 8.84 -1.79 -5.96
C SER A 202 8.35 -0.36 -5.65
N PRO A 203 7.04 -0.16 -5.45
CA PRO A 203 6.52 1.14 -5.02
C PRO A 203 7.15 1.68 -3.72
N ALA A 204 7.61 0.80 -2.84
CA ALA A 204 8.32 1.19 -1.61
C ALA A 204 9.64 1.93 -1.89
N GLY A 205 10.19 1.82 -3.10
CA GLY A 205 11.38 2.58 -3.53
C GLY A 205 11.12 4.05 -3.85
N VAL A 206 9.86 4.50 -3.85
CA VAL A 206 9.51 5.91 -4.03
C VAL A 206 9.88 6.70 -2.77
N GLU A 207 10.72 7.71 -2.93
CA GLU A 207 11.16 8.54 -1.80
C GLU A 207 10.05 9.47 -1.32
N VAL A 208 9.99 9.68 0.00
CA VAL A 208 9.03 10.62 0.60
C VAL A 208 9.36 12.04 0.17
N VAL A 209 8.41 12.71 -0.46
CA VAL A 209 8.53 14.13 -0.82
C VAL A 209 8.35 14.97 0.44
N THR A 210 9.41 15.69 0.84
CA THR A 210 9.37 16.58 1.99
C THR A 210 8.25 17.63 1.84
N GLY A 211 7.42 17.76 2.84
CA GLY A 211 6.23 18.64 2.81
C GLY A 211 4.98 18.00 2.17
N ALA A 212 5.09 16.81 1.58
CA ALA A 212 3.97 16.06 1.02
C ALA A 212 3.95 14.59 1.51
N THR A 213 4.26 14.38 2.78
CA THR A 213 4.41 13.04 3.39
C THR A 213 3.13 12.21 3.28
N HIS A 214 1.97 12.79 3.61
CA HIS A 214 0.69 12.10 3.54
C HIS A 214 0.36 11.67 2.09
N SER A 215 0.54 12.57 1.13
CA SER A 215 0.33 12.28 -0.29
C SER A 215 1.30 11.21 -0.80
N THR A 216 2.55 11.23 -0.35
CA THR A 216 3.53 10.21 -0.71
C THR A 216 3.12 8.83 -0.19
N HIS A 217 2.68 8.72 1.05
CA HIS A 217 2.25 7.44 1.61
C HIS A 217 1.00 6.89 0.92
N SER A 218 0.02 7.74 0.62
CA SER A 218 -1.15 7.35 -0.18
C SER A 218 -0.76 6.90 -1.58
N PHE A 219 0.15 7.63 -2.22
CA PHE A 219 0.70 7.27 -3.53
C PHE A 219 1.32 5.87 -3.52
N ILE A 220 2.23 5.60 -2.59
CA ILE A 220 2.93 4.31 -2.48
C ILE A 220 1.92 3.16 -2.26
N ASN A 221 0.93 3.38 -1.41
CA ASN A 221 -0.10 2.38 -1.15
C ASN A 221 -0.95 2.09 -2.39
N TYR A 222 -1.42 3.12 -3.08
CA TYR A 222 -2.20 2.95 -4.30
C TYR A 222 -1.37 2.37 -5.45
N ALA A 223 -0.11 2.79 -5.57
CA ALA A 223 0.82 2.23 -6.55
C ALA A 223 1.00 0.72 -6.35
N GLN A 224 1.13 0.26 -5.11
CA GLN A 224 1.23 -1.17 -4.80
C GLN A 224 -0.03 -1.94 -5.20
N GLN A 225 -1.19 -1.35 -5.02
CA GLN A 225 -2.45 -1.97 -5.46
C GLN A 225 -2.52 -2.09 -6.99
N LEU A 226 -2.03 -1.09 -7.72
CA LEU A 226 -1.93 -1.16 -9.19
C LEU A 226 -0.92 -2.22 -9.65
N VAL A 227 0.21 -2.34 -8.97
CA VAL A 227 1.19 -3.41 -9.23
C VAL A 227 0.56 -4.78 -8.96
N ASN A 228 -0.17 -4.94 -7.85
CA ASN A 228 -0.87 -6.19 -7.54
C ASN A 228 -1.92 -6.54 -8.61
N ALA A 229 -2.65 -5.56 -9.14
CA ALA A 229 -3.58 -5.75 -10.25
C ALA A 229 -2.86 -6.18 -11.54
N ALA A 230 -1.71 -5.58 -11.83
CA ALA A 230 -0.89 -5.92 -13.01
C ALA A 230 -0.29 -7.33 -12.92
N GLU A 231 0.09 -7.78 -11.73
CA GLU A 231 0.55 -9.16 -11.49
C GLU A 231 -0.53 -10.19 -11.88
N LYS A 232 -1.80 -9.87 -11.65
CA LYS A 232 -2.94 -10.70 -12.07
C LYS A 232 -3.41 -10.45 -13.50
N GLY A 233 -3.08 -9.29 -14.07
CA GLY A 233 -3.67 -8.81 -15.32
C GLY A 233 -5.11 -8.35 -15.18
N ASP A 234 -5.53 -7.93 -13.99
CA ASP A 234 -6.86 -7.41 -13.71
C ASP A 234 -6.92 -5.91 -14.00
N THR A 235 -7.53 -5.55 -15.12
CA THR A 235 -7.68 -4.16 -15.58
C THR A 235 -8.94 -3.47 -15.06
N THR A 236 -9.73 -4.13 -14.21
CA THR A 236 -10.89 -3.53 -13.57
C THR A 236 -10.45 -2.35 -12.70
N GLU A 237 -11.10 -1.19 -12.87
CA GLU A 237 -10.80 -0.01 -12.07
C GLU A 237 -11.01 -0.28 -10.58
N ILE A 238 -10.00 0.02 -9.78
CA ILE A 238 -10.08 -0.05 -8.33
C ILE A 238 -10.78 1.22 -7.84
N VAL A 239 -11.92 1.07 -7.18
CA VAL A 239 -12.66 2.19 -6.58
C VAL A 239 -12.48 2.14 -5.08
N VAL A 240 -11.86 3.18 -4.53
CA VAL A 240 -11.62 3.31 -3.09
C VAL A 240 -12.71 4.15 -2.47
N ASP A 241 -13.47 3.57 -1.55
CA ASP A 241 -14.46 4.30 -0.75
C ASP A 241 -13.74 4.96 0.44
N ASN A 242 -13.00 6.02 0.12
CA ASN A 242 -12.10 6.70 1.06
C ASN A 242 -12.86 7.47 2.15
N ILE A 243 -12.30 7.46 3.36
CA ILE A 243 -12.82 8.27 4.47
C ILE A 243 -12.45 9.72 4.22
N VAL A 244 -13.47 10.59 4.29
CA VAL A 244 -13.27 12.03 4.21
C VAL A 244 -12.99 12.56 5.61
N THR A 245 -11.79 13.06 5.81
CA THR A 245 -11.47 13.86 7.01
C THR A 245 -12.02 15.27 6.82
N LYS A 246 -12.94 15.66 7.73
CA LYS A 246 -13.51 17.01 7.76
C LYS A 246 -12.54 18.01 8.38
#